data_96e2d05dab3221681ec568877fff68f5
#
_entry.id   96e2d05dab3221681ec568877fff68f5
#
_cell.length_a   1.000
_cell.length_b   1.000
_cell.length_c   1.000
_cell.angle_alpha   90.00
_cell.angle_beta   90.00
_cell.angle_gamma   90.00
#
_symmetry.space_group_name_H-M   'P 1'
#
loop_
_entity.id
_entity.type
_entity.pdbx_description
1 polymer ?
#
loop_
_entity_poly.entity_id
_entity_poly.type
_entity_poly.pdbx_seq_one_letter_code
_entity_poly.pdbx_strand_id
1 'polypeptide(L)'
;MRMKQTWTALRALLILTVVLGVGYPLLITGIGQLALPAQANGSLVRSDGAVVGSALIGQSFTDADGTALPEWFQSRPSSAGAGYDGGASSGSNYGPENPDLISAIENRRSAIESLESVAASEIPADALTASASGLDPHISPAYALLQVPRVAEARGIPETQVRALVETFIQGRDLGYLGEPTVNVLQLNIALAKLG
;
A
#
# COMPACT_ATOMS: atom_id res chain seq x y z
N MET A 1 55.49 -11.15 10.01
CA MET A 1 54.19 -11.77 10.31
C MET A 1 53.01 -10.90 9.83
N ARG A 2 52.95 -9.60 10.06
CA ARG A 2 51.85 -8.70 9.68
C ARG A 2 51.46 -8.74 8.17
N MET A 3 52.47 -8.72 7.26
CA MET A 3 52.25 -8.68 5.80
C MET A 3 51.52 -9.95 5.25
N LYS A 4 51.82 -11.14 5.82
CA LYS A 4 51.11 -12.38 5.44
C LYS A 4 49.67 -12.36 5.89
N GLN A 5 49.38 -11.84 7.07
CA GLN A 5 47.99 -11.68 7.60
C GLN A 5 47.20 -10.68 6.76
N THR A 6 47.81 -9.54 6.42
CA THR A 6 47.17 -8.53 5.54
C THR A 6 46.83 -9.10 4.16
N TRP A 7 47.74 -9.88 3.58
CA TRP A 7 47.52 -10.54 2.28
C TRP A 7 46.40 -11.59 2.33
N THR A 8 46.35 -12.39 3.41
CA THR A 8 45.27 -13.35 3.63
C THR A 8 43.94 -12.66 3.83
N ALA A 9 43.92 -11.60 4.63
CA ALA A 9 42.70 -10.80 4.84
C ALA A 9 42.20 -10.16 3.54
N LEU A 10 43.09 -9.59 2.73
CA LEU A 10 42.72 -9.02 1.43
C LEU A 10 42.16 -10.07 0.47
N ARG A 11 42.77 -11.27 0.40
CA ARG A 11 42.21 -12.36 -0.42
C ARG A 11 40.82 -12.78 0.07
N ALA A 12 40.66 -12.96 1.38
CA ALA A 12 39.36 -13.32 1.94
C ALA A 12 38.29 -12.26 1.65
N LEU A 13 38.65 -10.98 1.82
CA LEU A 13 37.77 -9.86 1.49
C LEU A 13 37.34 -9.89 0.02
N LEU A 14 38.30 -10.01 -0.91
CA LEU A 14 38.02 -10.05 -2.35
C LEU A 14 37.15 -11.25 -2.73
N ILE A 15 37.48 -12.45 -2.22
CA ILE A 15 36.69 -13.66 -2.49
C ILE A 15 35.27 -13.50 -1.97
N LEU A 16 35.09 -13.04 -0.72
CA LEU A 16 33.77 -12.83 -0.13
C LEU A 16 32.99 -11.74 -0.85
N THR A 17 33.67 -10.68 -1.28
CA THR A 17 33.03 -9.61 -2.08
C THR A 17 32.51 -10.17 -3.41
N VAL A 18 33.28 -10.98 -4.12
CA VAL A 18 32.85 -11.61 -5.38
C VAL A 18 31.71 -12.61 -5.13
N VAL A 19 31.85 -13.47 -4.13
CA VAL A 19 30.84 -14.51 -3.85
C VAL A 19 29.53 -13.89 -3.35
N LEU A 20 29.59 -13.01 -2.34
CA LEU A 20 28.42 -12.45 -1.68
C LEU A 20 27.91 -11.16 -2.35
N GLY A 21 28.79 -10.37 -2.97
CA GLY A 21 28.42 -9.11 -3.63
C GLY A 21 28.04 -9.26 -5.11
N VAL A 22 28.49 -10.31 -5.78
CA VAL A 22 28.19 -10.53 -7.20
C VAL A 22 27.50 -11.88 -7.40
N GLY A 23 28.13 -12.98 -7.01
CA GLY A 23 27.61 -14.33 -7.28
C GLY A 23 26.25 -14.57 -6.63
N TYR A 24 26.11 -14.28 -5.36
CA TYR A 24 24.85 -14.47 -4.63
C TYR A 24 23.70 -13.57 -5.17
N PRO A 25 23.86 -12.25 -5.37
CA PRO A 25 22.79 -11.43 -5.97
C PRO A 25 22.38 -11.89 -7.36
N LEU A 26 23.32 -12.27 -8.22
CA LEU A 26 23.01 -12.79 -9.56
C LEU A 26 22.25 -14.12 -9.50
N LEU A 27 22.63 -15.02 -8.58
CA LEU A 27 21.91 -16.28 -8.36
C LEU A 27 20.47 -16.02 -7.92
N ILE A 28 20.26 -15.16 -6.92
CA ILE A 28 18.90 -14.82 -6.43
C ILE A 28 18.09 -14.12 -7.51
N THR A 29 18.69 -13.20 -8.27
CA THR A 29 18.04 -12.56 -9.41
C THR A 29 17.60 -13.59 -10.44
N GLY A 30 18.46 -14.54 -10.80
CA GLY A 30 18.14 -15.61 -11.74
C GLY A 30 16.97 -16.48 -11.24
N ILE A 31 16.99 -16.89 -9.98
CA ILE A 31 15.88 -17.64 -9.38
C ILE A 31 14.60 -16.81 -9.38
N GLY A 32 14.66 -15.53 -8.98
CA GLY A 32 13.51 -14.63 -8.96
C GLY A 32 12.89 -14.46 -10.34
N GLN A 33 13.71 -14.22 -11.36
CA GLN A 33 13.23 -14.05 -12.74
C GLN A 33 12.60 -15.31 -13.33
N LEU A 34 13.08 -16.49 -12.94
CA LEU A 34 12.57 -17.76 -13.45
C LEU A 34 11.33 -18.25 -12.69
N ALA A 35 11.33 -18.13 -11.36
CA ALA A 35 10.28 -18.67 -10.51
C ALA A 35 9.18 -17.66 -10.16
N LEU A 36 9.52 -16.38 -10.04
CA LEU A 36 8.65 -15.30 -9.56
C LEU A 36 8.76 -14.03 -10.43
N PRO A 37 8.55 -14.12 -11.76
CA PRO A 37 8.82 -13.01 -12.66
C PRO A 37 7.99 -11.76 -12.36
N ALA A 38 6.74 -11.88 -11.92
CA ALA A 38 5.91 -10.74 -11.54
C ALA A 38 6.51 -9.97 -10.35
N GLN A 39 6.85 -10.67 -9.29
CA GLN A 39 7.45 -10.10 -8.07
C GLN A 39 8.85 -9.53 -8.33
N ALA A 40 9.66 -10.26 -9.09
CA ALA A 40 11.01 -9.83 -9.46
C ALA A 40 11.04 -8.54 -10.31
N ASN A 41 9.91 -8.22 -10.97
CA ASN A 41 9.74 -7.01 -11.79
C ASN A 41 8.76 -5.99 -11.19
N GLY A 42 8.56 -6.01 -9.87
CA GLY A 42 7.81 -4.99 -9.13
C GLY A 42 6.30 -5.16 -9.10
N SER A 43 5.77 -6.36 -9.39
CA SER A 43 4.34 -6.68 -9.30
C SER A 43 3.44 -5.67 -10.03
N LEU A 44 3.84 -5.27 -11.24
CA LEU A 44 3.16 -4.24 -12.02
C LEU A 44 1.73 -4.64 -12.36
N VAL A 45 0.79 -3.72 -12.12
CA VAL A 45 -0.63 -3.87 -12.46
C VAL A 45 -0.90 -3.13 -13.76
N ARG A 46 -1.64 -3.79 -14.67
CA ARG A 46 -2.01 -3.24 -15.97
C ARG A 46 -3.52 -3.11 -16.10
N SER A 47 -3.97 -2.01 -16.69
CA SER A 47 -5.34 -1.80 -17.15
C SER A 47 -5.29 -1.32 -18.58
N ASP A 48 -6.10 -1.91 -19.46
CA ASP A 48 -6.19 -1.58 -20.91
C ASP A 48 -4.82 -1.54 -21.61
N GLY A 49 -3.92 -2.45 -21.23
CA GLY A 49 -2.57 -2.57 -21.80
C GLY A 49 -1.52 -1.61 -21.20
N ALA A 50 -1.93 -0.58 -20.49
CA ALA A 50 -1.03 0.37 -19.83
C ALA A 50 -0.67 -0.09 -18.40
N VAL A 51 0.54 0.20 -17.94
CA VAL A 51 0.93 0.04 -16.53
C VAL A 51 0.29 1.19 -15.73
N VAL A 52 -0.56 0.84 -14.77
CA VAL A 52 -1.28 1.82 -13.93
C VAL A 52 -0.73 1.90 -12.50
N GLY A 53 0.15 0.99 -12.11
CA GLY A 53 0.79 0.99 -10.80
C GLY A 53 1.44 -0.34 -10.46
N SER A 54 1.70 -0.56 -9.18
CA SER A 54 2.17 -1.82 -8.61
C SER A 54 1.18 -2.34 -7.58
N ALA A 55 0.99 -3.65 -7.51
CA ALA A 55 0.17 -4.26 -6.47
C ALA A 55 0.74 -4.07 -5.05
N LEU A 56 2.01 -3.64 -4.94
CA LEU A 56 2.72 -3.44 -3.68
C LEU A 56 2.75 -1.98 -3.22
N ILE A 57 2.27 -1.04 -4.05
CA ILE A 57 2.32 0.39 -3.77
C ILE A 57 0.93 0.99 -3.95
N GLY A 58 0.44 1.63 -2.90
CA GLY A 58 -0.83 2.35 -2.93
C GLY A 58 -0.76 3.63 -3.77
N GLN A 59 -1.94 4.22 -3.98
CA GLN A 59 -2.10 5.47 -4.72
C GLN A 59 -3.10 6.37 -4.01
N SER A 60 -2.97 7.68 -4.20
CA SER A 60 -4.02 8.64 -3.83
C SER A 60 -5.11 8.64 -4.92
N PHE A 61 -6.34 8.70 -4.47
CA PHE A 61 -7.53 8.87 -5.34
C PHE A 61 -8.17 10.23 -5.03
N THR A 62 -7.37 11.27 -5.20
CA THR A 62 -7.72 12.68 -4.94
C THR A 62 -7.56 13.50 -6.21
N ASP A 63 -8.18 14.67 -6.24
CA ASP A 63 -7.90 15.67 -7.26
C ASP A 63 -6.55 16.38 -7.03
N ALA A 64 -6.25 17.39 -7.86
CA ALA A 64 -5.01 18.16 -7.78
C ALA A 64 -4.89 18.99 -6.48
N ASP A 65 -6.00 19.31 -5.83
CA ASP A 65 -6.06 20.06 -4.57
C ASP A 65 -6.02 19.14 -3.35
N GLY A 66 -5.93 17.81 -3.57
CA GLY A 66 -5.91 16.81 -2.51
C GLY A 66 -7.28 16.41 -1.97
N THR A 67 -8.38 16.85 -2.62
CA THR A 67 -9.75 16.48 -2.24
C THR A 67 -10.04 15.06 -2.71
N ALA A 68 -10.63 14.25 -1.85
CA ALA A 68 -11.01 12.88 -2.17
C ALA A 68 -12.02 12.84 -3.33
N LEU A 69 -11.74 12.04 -4.35
CA LEU A 69 -12.66 11.79 -5.46
C LEU A 69 -13.76 10.82 -4.98
N PRO A 70 -15.05 11.24 -4.96
CA PRO A 70 -16.11 10.46 -4.34
C PRO A 70 -16.42 9.14 -5.05
N GLU A 71 -16.11 9.03 -6.33
CA GLU A 71 -16.33 7.84 -7.15
C GLU A 71 -15.29 6.73 -6.97
N TRP A 72 -14.25 6.96 -6.12
CA TRP A 72 -13.17 6.01 -5.89
C TRP A 72 -13.04 5.64 -4.41
N PHE A 73 -12.66 4.39 -4.15
CA PHE A 73 -12.23 3.98 -2.82
C PHE A 73 -10.94 4.71 -2.44
N GLN A 74 -10.93 5.29 -1.26
CA GLN A 74 -9.79 6.01 -0.70
C GLN A 74 -8.84 5.05 0.00
N SER A 75 -7.55 5.32 -0.14
CA SER A 75 -6.47 4.60 0.53
C SER A 75 -6.26 5.12 1.97
N ARG A 76 -5.34 4.50 2.71
CA ARG A 76 -4.86 5.01 4.01
C ARG A 76 -4.17 6.36 3.85
N PRO A 77 -4.08 7.17 4.93
CA PRO A 77 -3.23 8.36 4.93
C PRO A 77 -1.76 8.00 4.66
N SER A 78 -1.11 8.76 3.79
CA SER A 78 0.30 8.61 3.42
C SER A 78 1.13 9.81 3.88
N SER A 79 2.36 9.52 4.36
CA SER A 79 3.39 10.52 4.66
C SER A 79 4.58 10.45 3.68
N ALA A 80 4.43 9.72 2.57
CA ALA A 80 5.45 9.59 1.54
C ALA A 80 5.36 10.76 0.56
N GLY A 81 6.26 11.73 0.67
CA GLY A 81 6.28 12.94 -0.17
C GLY A 81 4.97 13.71 -0.14
N ALA A 82 4.39 13.98 -1.30
CA ALA A 82 3.07 14.59 -1.46
C ALA A 82 1.90 13.58 -1.33
N GLY A 83 2.18 12.37 -0.90
CA GLY A 83 1.26 11.24 -0.81
C GLY A 83 1.61 10.15 -1.82
N TYR A 84 1.93 8.94 -1.31
CA TYR A 84 2.27 7.76 -2.12
C TYR A 84 3.43 7.96 -3.12
N ASP A 85 4.37 8.85 -2.81
CA ASP A 85 5.60 9.00 -3.60
C ASP A 85 6.53 7.80 -3.36
N GLY A 86 6.66 6.93 -4.37
CA GLY A 86 7.51 5.74 -4.31
C GLY A 86 9.01 6.03 -4.11
N GLY A 87 9.46 7.25 -4.43
CA GLY A 87 10.83 7.73 -4.20
C GLY A 87 11.07 8.28 -2.79
N ALA A 88 9.99 8.51 -2.00
CA ALA A 88 10.04 9.17 -0.70
C ALA A 88 9.32 8.38 0.40
N SER A 89 9.44 7.03 0.39
CA SER A 89 8.83 6.18 1.42
C SER A 89 9.18 6.67 2.82
N SER A 90 8.15 7.02 3.61
CA SER A 90 8.29 7.56 4.97
C SER A 90 7.02 7.35 5.79
N GLY A 91 7.18 7.25 7.11
CA GLY A 91 6.09 7.38 8.07
C GLY A 91 6.16 8.72 8.80
N SER A 92 5.09 9.13 9.46
CA SER A 92 5.06 10.35 10.28
C SER A 92 5.97 10.27 11.51
N ASN A 93 6.23 9.06 12.01
CA ASN A 93 7.11 8.77 13.15
C ASN A 93 6.76 9.54 14.44
N TYR A 94 5.50 9.91 14.60
CA TYR A 94 5.01 10.59 15.81
C TYR A 94 4.89 9.62 16.99
N GLY A 95 5.21 10.10 18.18
CA GLY A 95 4.88 9.39 19.41
C GLY A 95 3.37 9.42 19.70
N PRO A 96 2.86 8.50 20.56
CA PRO A 96 1.42 8.35 20.80
C PRO A 96 0.76 9.58 21.44
N GLU A 97 1.50 10.41 22.16
CA GLU A 97 1.02 11.64 22.80
C GLU A 97 1.43 12.91 22.05
N ASN A 98 1.97 12.78 20.84
CA ASN A 98 2.38 13.92 20.03
C ASN A 98 1.13 14.72 19.60
N PRO A 99 1.07 16.05 19.87
CA PRO A 99 -0.08 16.88 19.51
C PRO A 99 -0.34 16.92 18.01
N ASP A 100 0.69 16.81 17.17
CA ASP A 100 0.51 16.77 15.71
C ASP A 100 -0.16 15.47 15.26
N LEU A 101 0.12 14.34 15.94
CA LEU A 101 -0.58 13.08 15.67
C LEU A 101 -2.06 13.20 16.03
N ILE A 102 -2.35 13.75 17.21
CA ILE A 102 -3.72 13.94 17.69
C ILE A 102 -4.50 14.82 16.73
N SER A 103 -3.94 15.98 16.38
CA SER A 103 -4.55 16.91 15.39
C SER A 103 -4.75 16.27 14.03
N ALA A 104 -3.78 15.49 13.54
CA ALA A 104 -3.88 14.79 12.26
C ALA A 104 -5.02 13.75 12.28
N ILE A 105 -5.17 13.00 13.37
CA ILE A 105 -6.26 12.03 13.54
C ILE A 105 -7.61 12.73 13.59
N GLU A 106 -7.74 13.83 14.34
CA GLU A 106 -8.99 14.61 14.44
C GLU A 106 -9.40 15.21 13.10
N ASN A 107 -8.45 15.80 12.36
CA ASN A 107 -8.71 16.36 11.04
C ASN A 107 -9.18 15.28 10.05
N ARG A 108 -8.52 14.12 10.03
CA ARG A 108 -8.93 12.99 9.17
C ARG A 108 -10.29 12.43 9.57
N ARG A 109 -10.56 12.33 10.86
CA ARG A 109 -11.86 11.91 11.39
C ARG A 109 -12.97 12.81 10.87
N SER A 110 -12.83 14.12 11.05
CA SER A 110 -13.83 15.10 10.61
C SER A 110 -14.02 15.07 9.08
N ALA A 111 -12.93 14.88 8.32
CA ALA A 111 -13.02 14.76 6.87
C ALA A 111 -13.77 13.49 6.44
N ILE A 112 -13.53 12.35 7.10
CA ILE A 112 -14.21 11.08 6.78
C ILE A 112 -15.66 11.12 7.23
N GLU A 113 -16.00 11.67 8.42
CA GLU A 113 -17.36 11.87 8.87
C GLU A 113 -18.19 12.66 7.83
N SER A 114 -17.59 13.72 7.29
CA SER A 114 -18.23 14.53 6.26
C SER A 114 -18.34 13.82 4.91
N LEU A 115 -17.29 13.10 4.49
CA LEU A 115 -17.23 12.43 3.19
C LEU A 115 -18.15 11.21 3.12
N GLU A 116 -18.16 10.40 4.18
CA GLU A 116 -18.91 9.12 4.23
C GLU A 116 -20.26 9.26 4.93
N SER A 117 -20.57 10.41 5.54
CA SER A 117 -21.79 10.66 6.31
C SER A 117 -22.01 9.65 7.45
N VAL A 118 -20.95 9.32 8.19
CA VAL A 118 -20.92 8.32 9.27
C VAL A 118 -20.54 8.96 10.60
N ALA A 119 -20.84 8.29 11.72
CA ALA A 119 -20.38 8.73 13.03
C ALA A 119 -18.90 8.40 13.26
N ALA A 120 -18.20 9.20 14.09
CA ALA A 120 -16.79 8.99 14.45
C ALA A 120 -16.48 7.57 14.95
N SER A 121 -17.41 6.95 15.68
CA SER A 121 -17.28 5.61 16.23
C SER A 121 -17.27 4.48 15.19
N GLU A 122 -17.72 4.76 13.97
CA GLU A 122 -17.78 3.79 12.88
C GLU A 122 -16.51 3.78 12.04
N ILE A 123 -15.64 4.80 12.19
CA ILE A 123 -14.42 4.96 11.39
C ILE A 123 -13.31 4.03 11.92
N PRO A 124 -12.83 3.09 11.11
CA PRO A 124 -11.75 2.19 11.50
C PRO A 124 -10.41 2.93 11.70
N ALA A 125 -9.54 2.39 12.56
CA ALA A 125 -8.28 3.03 12.93
C ALA A 125 -7.31 3.21 11.74
N ASP A 126 -7.34 2.32 10.78
CA ASP A 126 -6.49 2.39 9.57
C ASP A 126 -6.89 3.55 8.63
N ALA A 127 -8.14 4.01 8.69
CA ALA A 127 -8.57 5.23 8.00
C ALA A 127 -7.97 6.51 8.62
N LEU A 128 -7.65 6.50 9.92
CA LEU A 128 -7.18 7.65 10.68
C LEU A 128 -5.65 7.72 10.80
N THR A 129 -4.98 6.56 10.75
CA THR A 129 -3.54 6.45 10.99
C THR A 129 -2.75 6.25 9.70
N ALA A 130 -1.68 7.03 9.55
CA ALA A 130 -0.81 6.92 8.39
C ALA A 130 -0.09 5.56 8.35
N SER A 131 0.13 5.05 7.14
CA SER A 131 0.99 3.90 6.91
C SER A 131 2.43 4.19 7.36
N ALA A 132 3.10 3.20 7.96
CA ALA A 132 4.50 3.34 8.38
C ALA A 132 5.47 3.53 7.21
N SER A 133 5.15 2.97 6.04
CA SER A 133 5.92 3.16 4.80
C SER A 133 5.43 4.37 3.99
N GLY A 134 4.20 4.83 4.24
CA GLY A 134 3.50 5.78 3.38
C GLY A 134 3.09 5.21 2.02
N LEU A 135 3.36 3.93 1.75
CA LEU A 135 3.12 3.29 0.45
C LEU A 135 2.19 2.08 0.52
N ASP A 136 1.61 1.77 1.69
CA ASP A 136 0.75 0.60 1.90
C ASP A 136 -0.47 0.64 0.96
N PRO A 137 -0.65 -0.34 0.06
CA PRO A 137 -1.78 -0.40 -0.85
C PRO A 137 -3.08 -0.90 -0.21
N HIS A 138 -3.03 -1.32 1.06
CA HIS A 138 -4.12 -2.03 1.71
C HIS A 138 -4.87 -1.17 2.72
N ILE A 139 -6.18 -1.45 2.81
CA ILE A 139 -7.06 -0.97 3.87
C ILE A 139 -7.76 -2.16 4.52
N SER A 140 -8.34 -1.95 5.71
CA SER A 140 -9.16 -2.97 6.35
C SER A 140 -10.45 -3.23 5.56
N PRO A 141 -11.04 -4.45 5.63
CA PRO A 141 -12.37 -4.71 5.09
C PRO A 141 -13.44 -3.77 5.66
N ALA A 142 -13.30 -3.39 6.93
CA ALA A 142 -14.22 -2.44 7.58
C ALA A 142 -14.17 -1.08 6.90
N TYR A 143 -12.96 -0.56 6.59
CA TYR A 143 -12.83 0.72 5.90
C TYR A 143 -13.30 0.64 4.44
N ALA A 144 -13.05 -0.47 3.75
CA ALA A 144 -13.56 -0.66 2.40
C ALA A 144 -15.09 -0.69 2.36
N LEU A 145 -15.74 -1.43 3.28
CA LEU A 145 -17.19 -1.54 3.36
C LEU A 145 -17.87 -0.22 3.78
N LEU A 146 -17.22 0.58 4.62
CA LEU A 146 -17.69 1.89 5.04
C LEU A 146 -17.83 2.85 3.84
N GLN A 147 -16.97 2.76 2.86
CA GLN A 147 -16.96 3.62 1.66
C GLN A 147 -17.98 3.21 0.58
N VAL A 148 -18.58 2.00 0.69
CA VAL A 148 -19.48 1.44 -0.33
C VAL A 148 -20.67 2.34 -0.67
N PRO A 149 -21.41 2.92 0.30
CA PRO A 149 -22.58 3.76 -0.02
C PRO A 149 -22.20 4.96 -0.88
N ARG A 150 -21.17 5.71 -0.48
CA ARG A 150 -20.68 6.87 -1.22
C ARG A 150 -20.25 6.54 -2.65
N VAL A 151 -19.42 5.49 -2.80
CA VAL A 151 -18.93 5.06 -4.12
C VAL A 151 -20.09 4.63 -5.02
N ALA A 152 -21.06 3.89 -4.48
CA ALA A 152 -22.26 3.46 -5.19
C ALA A 152 -23.08 4.65 -5.69
N GLU A 153 -23.34 5.62 -4.81
CA GLU A 153 -24.07 6.85 -5.13
C GLU A 153 -23.34 7.66 -6.21
N ALA A 154 -22.04 7.94 -6.01
CA ALA A 154 -21.25 8.75 -6.93
C ALA A 154 -21.17 8.15 -8.34
N ARG A 155 -21.21 6.82 -8.45
CA ARG A 155 -21.18 6.11 -9.75
C ARG A 155 -22.55 5.77 -10.31
N GLY A 156 -23.61 5.92 -9.55
CA GLY A 156 -24.95 5.50 -9.95
C GLY A 156 -25.09 3.97 -10.09
N ILE A 157 -24.31 3.21 -9.34
CA ILE A 157 -24.29 1.73 -9.33
C ILE A 157 -25.04 1.25 -8.08
N PRO A 158 -25.83 0.16 -8.13
CA PRO A 158 -26.46 -0.39 -6.94
C PRO A 158 -25.44 -0.73 -5.84
N GLU A 159 -25.70 -0.31 -4.60
CA GLU A 159 -24.82 -0.55 -3.46
C GLU A 159 -24.49 -2.05 -3.28
N THR A 160 -25.46 -2.93 -3.54
CA THR A 160 -25.29 -4.39 -3.47
C THR A 160 -24.20 -4.89 -4.44
N GLN A 161 -24.06 -4.28 -5.62
CA GLN A 161 -23.03 -4.66 -6.58
C GLN A 161 -21.64 -4.17 -6.13
N VAL A 162 -21.56 -2.94 -5.63
CA VAL A 162 -20.29 -2.39 -5.10
C VAL A 162 -19.84 -3.18 -3.87
N ARG A 163 -20.77 -3.51 -2.97
CA ARG A 163 -20.51 -4.35 -1.79
C ARG A 163 -20.01 -5.75 -2.18
N ALA A 164 -20.68 -6.41 -3.10
CA ALA A 164 -20.27 -7.71 -3.60
C ALA A 164 -18.88 -7.67 -4.24
N LEU A 165 -18.54 -6.57 -4.96
CA LEU A 165 -17.19 -6.37 -5.48
C LEU A 165 -16.17 -6.31 -4.34
N VAL A 166 -16.38 -5.45 -3.33
CA VAL A 166 -15.48 -5.34 -2.17
C VAL A 166 -15.25 -6.70 -1.52
N GLU A 167 -16.32 -7.47 -1.30
CA GLU A 167 -16.24 -8.80 -0.67
C GLU A 167 -15.35 -9.76 -1.46
N THR A 168 -15.33 -9.69 -2.80
CA THR A 168 -14.44 -10.52 -3.64
C THR A 168 -12.97 -10.12 -3.54
N PHE A 169 -12.68 -8.88 -3.11
CA PHE A 169 -11.33 -8.37 -2.94
C PHE A 169 -10.79 -8.48 -1.51
N ILE A 170 -11.59 -8.99 -0.56
CA ILE A 170 -11.10 -9.25 0.80
C ILE A 170 -10.10 -10.41 0.75
N GLN A 171 -8.84 -10.11 1.03
CA GLN A 171 -7.80 -11.11 1.23
C GLN A 171 -7.81 -11.55 2.68
N GLY A 172 -7.89 -12.86 2.91
CA GLY A 172 -7.81 -13.45 4.26
C GLY A 172 -6.39 -13.40 4.82
N ARG A 173 -6.26 -13.89 6.07
CA ARG A 173 -4.95 -14.04 6.73
C ARG A 173 -4.10 -15.07 5.99
N ASP A 174 -2.81 -14.79 5.81
CA ASP A 174 -1.86 -15.76 5.25
C ASP A 174 -1.77 -16.99 6.15
N LEU A 175 -1.79 -18.18 5.53
CA LEU A 175 -1.84 -19.47 6.22
C LEU A 175 -3.00 -19.61 7.25
N GLY A 176 -3.99 -18.71 7.20
CA GLY A 176 -5.14 -18.68 8.09
C GLY A 176 -4.91 -17.99 9.46
N TYR A 177 -3.67 -17.62 9.80
CA TYR A 177 -3.34 -17.03 11.11
C TYR A 177 -2.35 -15.85 11.07
N LEU A 178 -1.65 -15.62 9.97
CA LEU A 178 -0.68 -14.54 9.83
C LEU A 178 -1.33 -13.29 9.25
N GLY A 179 -1.08 -12.13 9.85
CA GLY A 179 -1.59 -10.84 9.43
C GLY A 179 -3.08 -10.64 9.74
N GLU A 180 -3.65 -9.61 9.16
CA GLU A 180 -5.07 -9.28 9.22
C GLU A 180 -5.70 -9.35 7.82
N PRO A 181 -7.03 -9.54 7.70
CA PRO A 181 -7.71 -9.42 6.41
C PRO A 181 -7.55 -8.01 5.84
N THR A 182 -7.30 -7.91 4.54
CA THR A 182 -7.04 -6.65 3.85
C THR A 182 -7.76 -6.56 2.51
N VAL A 183 -7.86 -5.34 1.97
CA VAL A 183 -8.33 -5.04 0.61
C VAL A 183 -7.31 -4.15 -0.07
N ASN A 184 -6.81 -4.55 -1.24
CA ASN A 184 -5.92 -3.75 -2.05
C ASN A 184 -6.73 -2.70 -2.84
N VAL A 185 -6.55 -1.43 -2.49
CA VAL A 185 -7.37 -0.33 -3.02
C VAL A 185 -7.16 -0.11 -4.53
N LEU A 186 -5.91 -0.20 -5.00
CA LEU A 186 -5.63 -0.05 -6.43
C LEU A 186 -6.35 -1.12 -7.27
N GLN A 187 -6.24 -2.38 -6.86
CA GLN A 187 -6.89 -3.48 -7.57
C GLN A 187 -8.41 -3.38 -7.51
N LEU A 188 -8.96 -3.00 -6.35
CA LEU A 188 -10.39 -2.77 -6.17
C LEU A 188 -10.89 -1.66 -7.10
N ASN A 189 -10.20 -0.51 -7.16
CA ASN A 189 -10.58 0.61 -8.03
C ASN A 189 -10.47 0.28 -9.52
N ILE A 190 -9.48 -0.54 -9.93
CA ILE A 190 -9.38 -1.03 -11.31
C ILE A 190 -10.57 -1.95 -11.66
N ALA A 191 -10.99 -2.80 -10.73
CA ALA A 191 -12.16 -3.65 -10.96
C ALA A 191 -13.46 -2.84 -10.95
N LEU A 192 -13.57 -1.85 -10.06
CA LEU A 192 -14.68 -0.91 -10.00
C LEU A 192 -14.86 -0.12 -11.31
N ALA A 193 -13.75 0.30 -11.93
CA ALA A 193 -13.77 0.98 -13.23
C ALA A 193 -14.39 0.16 -14.38
N LYS A 194 -14.48 -1.16 -14.20
CA LYS A 194 -15.06 -2.09 -15.20
C LYS A 194 -16.52 -2.43 -14.92
N LEU A 195 -17.07 -1.96 -13.80
CA LEU A 195 -18.45 -2.22 -13.40
C LEU A 195 -19.46 -1.22 -13.98
N GLY A 196 -19.00 -0.03 -14.39
CA GLY A 196 -19.88 1.04 -14.85
C GLY A 196 -19.27 1.94 -15.89
#